data_eff7baefa51b3e0f21590759c7c6f5c0
#
_entry.id   eff7baefa51b3e0f21590759c7c6f5c0
#
_cell.length_a   1.000
_cell.length_b   1.000
_cell.length_c   1.000
_cell.angle_alpha   90.00
_cell.angle_beta   90.00
_cell.angle_gamma   90.00
#
_symmetry.space_group_name_H-M   'P 1'
#
loop_
_entity.id
_entity.type
_entity.pdbx_description
1 polymer ?
#
loop_
_entity_poly.entity_id
_entity_poly.type
_entity_poly.pdbx_seq_one_letter_code
_entity_poly.pdbx_strand_id
1 'polypeptide(L)'
;MRPEKTFLIDKVSLMGGSPCGNLAEVTLPDPSDVAAPAARPVRGTAAAPTLQTLGLSVEAEALYRTLLRLPGLSGLTLAPHLAGWPPAEVEPALVSLQQRGLVRCEGGQAWFATAPEVAIELLLMERQVELNQARQVLPDLQRELMRGEGLAASDAVRLVAAEAEVQLSEYLQVHHAARREVAIVMCPPFVVSAPDAMEAAREQARRRGVRYRTLVGPELLQWPGWHEAVRQSRAAGDEVRVHAGLPFKMVLADRICGLIPLRSEAPEGPALRLGPTAALDALWALFESLWVQAAPALEPPAEGQQEAGDKSLHALVTLLASGANDKTIAGVLEISERTLLRRIHALSDQLQARSRFQCGWLAAGRFSRDF
;
A
#
# COMPACT_ATOMS: atom_id res chain seq x y z
N MET A 1 5.96 22.41 3.69
CA MET A 1 6.56 21.50 2.71
C MET A 1 6.43 20.10 3.29
N ARG A 2 5.50 19.27 2.80
CA ARG A 2 5.39 17.88 3.24
C ARG A 2 6.48 17.10 2.52
N PRO A 3 7.24 16.20 3.19
CA PRO A 3 8.17 15.33 2.50
C PRO A 3 7.36 14.37 1.62
N GLU A 4 7.67 14.32 0.34
CA GLU A 4 7.14 13.30 -0.57
C GLU A 4 7.61 11.93 -0.08
N LYS A 5 6.66 11.15 0.43
CA LYS A 5 6.88 9.75 0.82
C LYS A 5 6.92 8.91 -0.46
N THR A 6 8.09 8.79 -1.04
CA THR A 6 8.29 7.99 -2.25
C THR A 6 8.88 6.64 -1.87
N PHE A 7 8.09 5.59 -1.96
CA PHE A 7 8.49 4.21 -1.70
C PHE A 7 9.11 3.55 -2.94
N LEU A 8 9.79 2.43 -2.73
CA LEU A 8 10.46 1.67 -3.78
C LEU A 8 9.57 1.40 -5.00
N ILE A 9 8.27 1.22 -4.77
CA ILE A 9 7.26 0.92 -5.80
C ILE A 9 6.92 2.16 -6.63
N ASP A 10 6.84 3.36 -6.03
CA ASP A 10 6.46 4.60 -6.72
C ASP A 10 7.43 4.98 -7.84
N LYS A 11 8.73 4.78 -7.60
CA LYS A 11 9.76 5.17 -8.57
C LYS A 11 9.93 4.16 -9.69
N VAL A 12 9.53 2.90 -9.48
CA VAL A 12 9.54 1.85 -10.50
C VAL A 12 8.48 2.11 -11.57
N SER A 13 7.36 2.74 -11.21
CA SER A 13 6.26 2.99 -12.13
C SER A 13 6.53 4.06 -13.21
N LEU A 14 7.39 5.03 -12.93
CA LEU A 14 7.56 6.20 -13.79
C LEU A 14 8.46 6.00 -15.00
N MET A 15 9.18 4.87 -15.11
CA MET A 15 10.20 4.65 -16.15
C MET A 15 9.88 3.53 -17.17
N GLY A 16 8.69 2.96 -17.16
CA GLY A 16 8.28 1.86 -18.03
C GLY A 16 7.85 2.24 -19.47
N GLY A 17 8.32 3.35 -20.02
CA GLY A 17 8.10 3.73 -21.39
C GLY A 17 9.14 3.11 -22.33
N SER A 18 8.82 2.03 -23.03
CA SER A 18 9.61 1.51 -24.16
C SER A 18 9.60 2.50 -25.33
N PRO A 19 10.75 2.85 -25.89
CA PRO A 19 10.81 3.53 -27.18
C PRO A 19 10.97 2.47 -28.28
N CYS A 20 9.91 2.15 -28.98
CA CYS A 20 9.93 1.71 -30.38
C CYS A 20 8.52 1.39 -30.88
N GLY A 21 8.00 2.26 -31.71
CA GLY A 21 6.79 2.01 -32.47
C GLY A 21 6.56 3.16 -33.45
N ASN A 22 6.81 2.92 -34.71
CA ASN A 22 6.68 3.75 -35.90
C ASN A 22 5.63 4.86 -35.81
N LEU A 23 6.07 6.09 -36.14
CA LEU A 23 5.24 7.21 -36.56
C LEU A 23 4.46 6.85 -37.84
N ALA A 24 3.21 6.47 -37.69
CA ALA A 24 2.24 6.59 -38.77
C ALA A 24 1.60 7.98 -38.62
N GLU A 25 1.70 8.79 -39.70
CA GLU A 25 1.05 10.08 -39.83
C GLU A 25 -0.46 9.94 -39.60
N VAL A 26 -0.95 10.48 -38.48
CA VAL A 26 -2.38 10.63 -38.23
C VAL A 26 -2.77 12.01 -38.77
N THR A 27 -3.44 12.02 -39.91
CA THR A 27 -4.10 13.19 -40.48
C THR A 27 -5.20 13.66 -39.53
N LEU A 28 -5.10 14.88 -39.04
CA LEU A 28 -6.12 15.53 -38.20
C LEU A 28 -7.39 15.79 -39.06
N PRO A 29 -8.58 15.47 -38.52
CA PRO A 29 -9.84 15.84 -39.21
C PRO A 29 -10.11 17.34 -39.07
N ASP A 30 -10.77 17.90 -40.09
CA ASP A 30 -11.19 19.28 -40.27
C ASP A 30 -12.05 19.78 -39.09
N PRO A 31 -11.81 20.98 -38.56
CA PRO A 31 -12.55 21.52 -37.40
C PRO A 31 -14.01 21.89 -37.64
N SER A 32 -14.55 21.66 -38.83
CA SER A 32 -15.95 21.99 -39.19
C SER A 32 -16.97 20.89 -38.91
N ASP A 33 -16.56 19.67 -38.53
CA ASP A 33 -17.46 18.52 -38.34
C ASP A 33 -17.69 18.10 -36.85
N VAL A 34 -17.44 18.98 -35.91
CA VAL A 34 -17.71 18.66 -34.51
C VAL A 34 -19.13 19.13 -34.15
N ALA A 35 -20.10 18.21 -34.29
CA ALA A 35 -21.41 18.36 -33.64
C ALA A 35 -21.20 18.51 -32.13
N ALA A 36 -21.81 19.55 -31.55
CA ALA A 36 -21.74 19.84 -30.13
C ALA A 36 -22.13 18.60 -29.28
N PRO A 37 -21.32 18.13 -28.34
CA PRO A 37 -21.71 17.03 -27.49
C PRO A 37 -22.88 17.48 -26.61
N ALA A 38 -23.96 16.70 -26.62
CA ALA A 38 -25.08 16.86 -25.70
C ALA A 38 -24.57 17.01 -24.26
N ALA A 39 -24.99 18.07 -23.59
CA ALA A 39 -24.61 18.35 -22.22
C ALA A 39 -24.87 17.12 -21.33
N ARG A 40 -23.79 16.50 -20.86
CA ARG A 40 -23.89 15.51 -19.78
C ARG A 40 -24.49 16.21 -18.56
N PRO A 41 -25.48 15.59 -17.89
CA PRO A 41 -26.03 16.18 -16.68
C PRO A 41 -24.88 16.36 -15.69
N VAL A 42 -24.66 17.61 -15.26
CA VAL A 42 -23.74 17.97 -14.18
C VAL A 42 -24.17 17.13 -12.98
N ARG A 43 -23.28 16.24 -12.51
CA ARG A 43 -23.47 15.48 -11.28
C ARG A 43 -23.83 16.48 -10.19
N GLY A 44 -24.92 16.15 -9.50
CA GLY A 44 -25.61 16.98 -8.54
C GLY A 44 -24.67 17.76 -7.63
N THR A 45 -25.08 18.97 -7.35
CA THR A 45 -24.61 19.80 -6.24
C THR A 45 -24.42 18.90 -5.02
N ALA A 46 -23.19 18.87 -4.49
CA ALA A 46 -22.90 18.18 -3.24
C ALA A 46 -23.95 18.61 -2.21
N ALA A 47 -24.74 17.68 -1.74
CA ALA A 47 -25.71 17.94 -0.67
C ALA A 47 -24.94 18.60 0.49
N ALA A 48 -25.52 19.63 1.11
CA ALA A 48 -24.93 20.28 2.26
C ALA A 48 -24.53 19.21 3.30
N PRO A 49 -23.34 19.31 3.93
CA PRO A 49 -22.92 18.31 4.91
C PRO A 49 -23.97 18.19 6.02
N THR A 50 -24.44 16.96 6.22
CA THR A 50 -25.48 16.63 7.20
C THR A 50 -24.91 15.68 8.25
N LEU A 51 -25.48 15.71 9.48
CA LEU A 51 -25.10 14.76 10.53
C LEU A 51 -25.65 13.34 10.27
N GLN A 52 -26.44 13.17 9.21
CA GLN A 52 -26.93 11.86 8.76
C GLN A 52 -25.79 10.92 8.37
N THR A 53 -24.70 11.44 7.84
CA THR A 53 -23.49 10.65 7.55
C THR A 53 -22.87 10.05 8.82
N LEU A 54 -23.17 10.64 9.98
CA LEU A 54 -22.73 10.15 11.30
C LEU A 54 -23.82 9.35 12.03
N GLY A 55 -24.90 8.95 11.33
CA GLY A 55 -25.94 8.08 11.86
C GLY A 55 -27.06 8.80 12.62
N LEU A 56 -27.22 10.13 12.46
CA LEU A 56 -28.43 10.81 12.89
C LEU A 56 -29.53 10.67 11.85
N SER A 57 -30.78 10.49 12.31
CA SER A 57 -31.93 10.63 11.41
C SER A 57 -32.16 12.11 11.04
N VAL A 58 -32.85 12.35 9.92
CA VAL A 58 -33.21 13.71 9.48
C VAL A 58 -33.94 14.48 10.60
N GLU A 59 -34.80 13.79 11.29
CA GLU A 59 -35.61 14.32 12.39
C GLU A 59 -34.74 14.65 13.61
N ALA A 60 -33.87 13.73 14.01
CA ALA A 60 -32.97 13.93 15.14
C ALA A 60 -31.98 15.09 14.88
N GLU A 61 -31.48 15.23 13.65
CA GLU A 61 -30.70 16.38 13.26
C GLU A 61 -31.47 17.69 13.31
N ALA A 62 -32.75 17.72 12.83
CA ALA A 62 -33.60 18.89 12.88
C ALA A 62 -33.89 19.31 14.33
N LEU A 63 -34.16 18.34 15.20
CA LEU A 63 -34.38 18.56 16.62
C LEU A 63 -33.15 19.14 17.33
N TYR A 64 -31.99 18.54 17.10
CA TYR A 64 -30.71 19.04 17.63
C TYR A 64 -30.42 20.47 17.16
N ARG A 65 -30.58 20.78 15.87
CA ARG A 65 -30.40 22.12 15.30
C ARG A 65 -31.40 23.13 15.86
N THR A 66 -32.61 22.70 16.16
CA THR A 66 -33.64 23.55 16.79
C THR A 66 -33.25 23.92 18.23
N LEU A 67 -32.74 22.95 19.01
CA LEU A 67 -32.25 23.20 20.37
C LEU A 67 -30.99 24.07 20.43
N LEU A 68 -30.16 24.05 19.40
CA LEU A 68 -29.04 24.97 19.29
C LEU A 68 -29.48 26.44 19.14
N ARG A 69 -30.62 26.65 18.49
CA ARG A 69 -31.22 28.00 18.27
C ARG A 69 -32.08 28.46 19.41
N LEU A 70 -32.79 27.53 20.05
CA LEU A 70 -33.80 27.78 21.08
C LEU A 70 -33.51 26.90 22.30
N PRO A 71 -32.52 27.23 23.12
CA PRO A 71 -32.14 26.42 24.28
C PRO A 71 -33.16 26.59 25.41
N GLY A 72 -33.32 25.55 26.24
CA GLY A 72 -34.13 25.57 27.45
C GLY A 72 -35.65 25.39 27.25
N LEU A 73 -36.09 24.99 26.06
CA LEU A 73 -37.49 24.68 25.80
C LEU A 73 -37.84 23.27 26.31
N SER A 74 -39.10 23.10 26.72
CA SER A 74 -39.69 21.79 27.03
C SER A 74 -40.07 21.05 25.73
N GLY A 75 -40.24 19.73 25.79
CA GLY A 75 -40.67 18.93 24.63
C GLY A 75 -41.99 19.44 24.02
N LEU A 76 -42.93 19.89 24.86
CA LEU A 76 -44.19 20.46 24.40
C LEU A 76 -44.04 21.80 23.69
N THR A 77 -43.09 22.64 24.15
CA THR A 77 -42.85 23.97 23.54
C THR A 77 -41.92 23.88 22.31
N LEU A 78 -41.20 22.77 22.13
CA LEU A 78 -40.40 22.49 20.92
C LEU A 78 -41.24 22.04 19.73
N ALA A 79 -42.30 21.29 19.97
CA ALA A 79 -43.15 20.70 18.91
C ALA A 79 -43.62 21.71 17.84
N PRO A 80 -44.06 22.94 18.15
CA PRO A 80 -44.45 23.92 17.14
C PRO A 80 -43.32 24.40 16.23
N HIS A 81 -42.05 24.24 16.66
CA HIS A 81 -40.85 24.63 15.90
C HIS A 81 -40.32 23.53 14.99
N LEU A 82 -40.94 22.34 15.05
CA LEU A 82 -40.57 21.16 14.26
C LEU A 82 -41.65 20.89 13.21
N ALA A 83 -41.45 21.40 12.01
CA ALA A 83 -42.42 21.30 10.93
C ALA A 83 -42.82 19.84 10.63
N GLY A 84 -44.11 19.50 10.85
CA GLY A 84 -44.67 18.20 10.51
C GLY A 84 -44.45 17.08 11.55
N TRP A 85 -43.91 17.38 12.74
CA TRP A 85 -43.67 16.37 13.78
C TRP A 85 -44.88 16.23 14.72
N PRO A 86 -45.35 15.00 14.96
CA PRO A 86 -46.33 14.77 16.01
C PRO A 86 -45.74 15.09 17.38
N PRO A 87 -46.44 15.86 18.24
CA PRO A 87 -45.93 16.18 19.58
C PRO A 87 -45.54 14.95 20.41
N ALA A 88 -46.21 13.83 20.19
CA ALA A 88 -45.97 12.58 20.89
C ALA A 88 -44.58 11.92 20.54
N GLU A 89 -43.96 12.28 19.43
CA GLU A 89 -42.70 11.73 18.99
C GLU A 89 -41.50 12.57 19.43
N VAL A 90 -41.73 13.82 19.89
CA VAL A 90 -40.63 14.75 20.28
C VAL A 90 -39.94 14.27 21.54
N GLU A 91 -40.68 13.84 22.56
CA GLU A 91 -40.11 13.39 23.83
C GLU A 91 -39.26 12.12 23.69
N PRO A 92 -39.74 11.06 23.00
CA PRO A 92 -38.92 9.89 22.74
C PRO A 92 -37.62 10.22 21.95
N ALA A 93 -37.68 11.16 21.00
CA ALA A 93 -36.53 11.60 20.25
C ALA A 93 -35.50 12.38 21.10
N LEU A 94 -35.98 13.22 22.02
CA LEU A 94 -35.15 13.92 23.00
C LEU A 94 -34.43 12.94 23.92
N VAL A 95 -35.14 11.93 24.41
CA VAL A 95 -34.56 10.85 25.24
C VAL A 95 -33.49 10.09 24.47
N SER A 96 -33.76 9.78 23.21
CA SER A 96 -32.76 9.11 22.33
C SER A 96 -31.49 9.97 22.11
N LEU A 97 -31.67 11.26 21.87
CA LEU A 97 -30.52 12.20 21.74
C LEU A 97 -29.76 12.36 23.07
N GLN A 98 -30.47 12.32 24.21
CA GLN A 98 -29.88 12.37 25.53
C GLN A 98 -29.03 11.12 25.82
N GLN A 99 -29.49 9.94 25.45
CA GLN A 99 -28.73 8.69 25.59
C GLN A 99 -27.42 8.71 24.79
N ARG A 100 -27.41 9.40 23.66
CA ARG A 100 -26.25 9.61 22.82
C ARG A 100 -25.37 10.80 23.27
N GLY A 101 -25.75 11.49 24.34
CA GLY A 101 -25.02 12.65 24.86
C GLY A 101 -25.14 13.94 24.04
N LEU A 102 -26.05 13.99 23.06
CA LEU A 102 -26.23 15.13 22.15
C LEU A 102 -27.07 16.24 22.72
N VAL A 103 -27.91 15.93 23.69
CA VAL A 103 -28.72 16.89 24.46
C VAL A 103 -28.71 16.55 25.94
N ARG A 104 -28.97 17.54 26.78
CA ARG A 104 -29.14 17.36 28.24
C ARG A 104 -30.47 17.96 28.68
N CYS A 105 -31.05 17.37 29.73
CA CYS A 105 -32.23 17.87 30.35
C CYS A 105 -31.92 18.46 31.73
N GLU A 106 -32.31 19.68 31.99
CA GLU A 106 -32.16 20.34 33.30
C GLU A 106 -33.53 20.55 33.94
N GLY A 107 -33.65 20.31 35.25
CA GLY A 107 -34.90 20.45 35.98
C GLY A 107 -36.04 19.55 35.51
N GLY A 108 -35.76 18.51 34.74
CA GLY A 108 -36.77 17.55 34.22
C GLY A 108 -37.65 18.08 33.08
N GLN A 109 -37.47 19.29 32.62
CA GLN A 109 -38.32 19.91 31.59
C GLN A 109 -37.59 20.76 30.56
N ALA A 110 -36.43 21.31 30.89
CA ALA A 110 -35.68 22.21 30.01
C ALA A 110 -34.58 21.45 29.26
N TRP A 111 -34.62 21.45 27.94
CA TRP A 111 -33.65 20.75 27.07
C TRP A 111 -32.65 21.71 26.48
N PHE A 112 -31.38 21.27 26.46
CA PHE A 112 -30.27 22.01 25.94
C PHE A 112 -29.42 21.13 25.01
N ALA A 113 -29.01 21.65 23.88
CA ALA A 113 -28.08 20.97 22.99
C ALA A 113 -26.66 20.96 23.59
N THR A 114 -25.96 19.87 23.45
CA THR A 114 -24.51 19.79 23.69
C THR A 114 -23.79 20.62 22.62
N ALA A 115 -22.66 21.24 22.98
CA ALA A 115 -21.85 22.02 22.03
C ALA A 115 -21.54 21.20 20.77
N PRO A 116 -21.62 21.80 19.57
CA PRO A 116 -21.47 21.08 18.30
C PRO A 116 -20.16 20.29 18.18
N GLU A 117 -19.05 20.83 18.69
CA GLU A 117 -17.74 20.19 18.68
C GLU A 117 -17.78 18.87 19.46
N VAL A 118 -18.38 18.87 20.65
CA VAL A 118 -18.51 17.68 21.50
C VAL A 118 -19.51 16.70 20.89
N ALA A 119 -20.62 17.19 20.35
CA ALA A 119 -21.63 16.36 19.72
C ALA A 119 -21.10 15.60 18.52
N ILE A 120 -20.29 16.25 17.67
CA ILE A 120 -19.64 15.61 16.52
C ILE A 120 -18.65 14.55 16.97
N GLU A 121 -17.82 14.84 17.97
CA GLU A 121 -16.87 13.87 18.52
C GLU A 121 -17.57 12.64 19.10
N LEU A 122 -18.66 12.79 19.82
CA LEU A 122 -19.44 11.67 20.33
C LEU A 122 -20.00 10.79 19.21
N LEU A 123 -20.55 11.40 18.16
CA LEU A 123 -21.04 10.69 16.99
C LEU A 123 -19.93 9.94 16.22
N LEU A 124 -18.76 10.56 16.09
CA LEU A 124 -17.58 9.93 15.46
C LEU A 124 -17.10 8.74 16.28
N MET A 125 -17.04 8.87 17.61
CA MET A 125 -16.66 7.76 18.49
C MET A 125 -17.65 6.60 18.40
N GLU A 126 -18.96 6.87 18.41
CA GLU A 126 -20.01 5.86 18.26
C GLU A 126 -19.87 5.14 16.92
N ARG A 127 -19.66 5.87 15.82
CA ARG A 127 -19.47 5.30 14.49
C ARG A 127 -18.20 4.46 14.39
N GLN A 128 -17.12 4.89 15.07
CA GLN A 128 -15.86 4.12 15.12
C GLN A 128 -16.04 2.78 15.85
N VAL A 129 -16.84 2.76 16.93
CA VAL A 129 -17.19 1.53 17.65
C VAL A 129 -17.98 0.59 16.75
N GLU A 130 -19.00 1.09 16.04
CA GLU A 130 -19.80 0.29 15.10
C GLU A 130 -18.92 -0.32 13.99
N LEU A 131 -18.03 0.49 13.40
CA LEU A 131 -17.09 0.00 12.37
C LEU A 131 -16.14 -1.07 12.93
N ASN A 132 -15.69 -0.93 14.16
CA ASN A 132 -14.83 -1.93 14.79
C ASN A 132 -15.61 -3.22 15.09
N GLN A 133 -16.86 -3.13 15.52
CA GLN A 133 -17.75 -4.29 15.72
C GLN A 133 -18.04 -5.01 14.40
N ALA A 134 -18.31 -4.26 13.32
CA ALA A 134 -18.51 -4.85 11.99
C ALA A 134 -17.25 -5.59 11.51
N ARG A 135 -16.06 -5.07 11.82
CA ARG A 135 -14.77 -5.78 11.51
C ARG A 135 -14.61 -7.08 12.29
N GLN A 136 -15.18 -7.18 13.50
CA GLN A 136 -15.09 -8.42 14.30
C GLN A 136 -15.93 -9.57 13.73
N VAL A 137 -16.94 -9.26 12.91
CA VAL A 137 -17.76 -10.29 12.22
C VAL A 137 -17.00 -10.91 11.04
N LEU A 138 -15.99 -10.24 10.49
CA LEU A 138 -15.25 -10.71 9.33
C LEU A 138 -14.64 -12.11 9.49
N PRO A 139 -14.01 -12.49 10.63
CA PRO A 139 -13.48 -13.85 10.79
C PRO A 139 -14.57 -14.93 10.82
N ASP A 140 -15.77 -14.59 11.26
CA ASP A 140 -16.91 -15.51 11.30
C ASP A 140 -17.46 -15.74 9.90
N LEU A 141 -17.66 -14.68 9.14
CA LEU A 141 -18.05 -14.75 7.74
C LEU A 141 -17.01 -15.50 6.90
N GLN A 142 -15.73 -15.29 7.16
CA GLN A 142 -14.66 -16.07 6.50
C GLN A 142 -14.74 -17.55 6.85
N ARG A 143 -15.06 -17.91 8.10
CA ARG A 143 -15.24 -19.32 8.51
C ARG A 143 -16.51 -19.91 7.90
N GLU A 144 -17.58 -19.15 7.76
CA GLU A 144 -18.80 -19.59 7.08
C GLU A 144 -18.58 -19.80 5.60
N LEU A 145 -17.88 -18.88 4.93
CA LEU A 145 -17.45 -19.03 3.55
C LEU A 145 -16.64 -20.31 3.36
N MET A 146 -15.64 -20.55 4.22
CA MET A 146 -14.84 -21.78 4.18
C MET A 146 -15.62 -23.06 4.47
N ARG A 147 -16.72 -22.99 5.23
CA ARG A 147 -17.61 -24.14 5.51
C ARG A 147 -18.61 -24.38 4.38
N GLY A 148 -19.12 -23.31 3.76
CA GLY A 148 -20.08 -23.39 2.65
C GLY A 148 -19.44 -23.84 1.34
N GLU A 149 -18.18 -23.46 1.15
CA GLU A 149 -17.33 -23.93 0.08
C GLU A 149 -16.63 -25.22 0.53
N GLY A 150 -17.37 -26.33 0.55
CA GLY A 150 -16.70 -27.64 0.59
C GLY A 150 -15.59 -27.59 -0.47
N LEU A 151 -14.33 -27.47 -0.04
CA LEU A 151 -13.08 -27.36 -0.82
C LEU A 151 -13.30 -27.55 -2.33
N ALA A 152 -13.92 -26.58 -2.98
CA ALA A 152 -13.88 -26.51 -4.43
C ALA A 152 -12.44 -26.21 -4.78
N ALA A 153 -11.79 -27.12 -5.48
CA ALA A 153 -10.42 -26.97 -5.97
C ALA A 153 -10.22 -25.66 -6.77
N SER A 154 -11.29 -24.92 -7.07
CA SER A 154 -11.30 -23.63 -7.75
C SER A 154 -10.73 -22.47 -6.93
N ASP A 155 -10.79 -22.52 -5.58
CA ASP A 155 -10.25 -21.44 -4.75
C ASP A 155 -8.81 -21.67 -4.30
N ALA A 156 -8.34 -22.90 -4.42
CA ALA A 156 -6.95 -23.25 -4.16
C ALA A 156 -6.00 -22.54 -5.14
N VAL A 157 -6.41 -22.40 -6.41
CA VAL A 157 -5.70 -21.65 -7.45
C VAL A 157 -6.73 -20.97 -8.34
N ARG A 158 -6.71 -19.64 -8.42
CA ARG A 158 -7.64 -18.85 -9.21
C ARG A 158 -6.88 -17.99 -10.22
N LEU A 159 -7.36 -17.96 -11.46
CA LEU A 159 -6.87 -17.06 -12.48
C LEU A 159 -7.39 -15.64 -12.21
N VAL A 160 -6.48 -14.68 -12.18
CA VAL A 160 -6.75 -13.25 -12.06
C VAL A 160 -6.56 -12.62 -13.43
N ALA A 161 -7.55 -11.90 -13.89
CA ALA A 161 -7.52 -11.24 -15.18
C ALA A 161 -6.41 -10.18 -15.28
N ALA A 162 -6.03 -9.81 -16.50
CA ALA A 162 -4.90 -8.91 -16.75
C ALA A 162 -5.21 -7.43 -16.47
N GLU A 163 -6.49 -7.08 -16.28
CA GLU A 163 -6.91 -5.71 -16.02
C GLU A 163 -6.23 -5.16 -14.76
N ALA A 164 -5.62 -3.99 -14.89
CA ALA A 164 -4.81 -3.39 -13.84
C ALA A 164 -5.57 -3.18 -12.51
N GLU A 165 -6.86 -2.82 -12.59
CA GLU A 165 -7.71 -2.63 -11.42
C GLU A 165 -7.97 -3.95 -10.68
N VAL A 166 -8.17 -5.04 -11.41
CA VAL A 166 -8.40 -6.38 -10.85
C VAL A 166 -7.13 -6.87 -10.16
N GLN A 167 -5.98 -6.73 -10.82
CA GLN A 167 -4.69 -7.11 -10.25
C GLN A 167 -4.33 -6.28 -9.01
N LEU A 168 -4.59 -4.96 -9.05
CA LEU A 168 -4.40 -4.11 -7.89
C LEU A 168 -5.28 -4.56 -6.72
N SER A 169 -6.56 -4.84 -6.96
CA SER A 169 -7.48 -5.34 -5.94
C SER A 169 -6.95 -6.63 -5.29
N GLU A 170 -6.49 -7.59 -6.09
CA GLU A 170 -5.91 -8.85 -5.60
C GLU A 170 -4.60 -8.62 -4.81
N TYR A 171 -3.74 -7.73 -5.30
CA TYR A 171 -2.53 -7.34 -4.59
C TYR A 171 -2.88 -6.76 -3.21
N LEU A 172 -3.81 -5.81 -3.14
CA LEU A 172 -4.26 -5.22 -1.88
C LEU A 172 -4.86 -6.27 -0.93
N GLN A 173 -5.61 -7.24 -1.45
CA GLN A 173 -6.17 -8.34 -0.65
C GLN A 173 -5.07 -9.21 -0.03
N VAL A 174 -3.96 -9.47 -0.71
CA VAL A 174 -2.82 -10.18 -0.11
C VAL A 174 -2.29 -9.45 1.11
N HIS A 175 -2.09 -8.13 1.01
CA HIS A 175 -1.61 -7.31 2.13
C HIS A 175 -2.63 -7.24 3.28
N HIS A 176 -3.92 -7.19 2.97
CA HIS A 176 -4.98 -7.22 3.98
C HIS A 176 -5.08 -8.57 4.71
N ALA A 177 -4.86 -9.67 4.00
CA ALA A 177 -4.88 -11.01 4.58
C ALA A 177 -3.70 -11.29 5.52
N ALA A 178 -2.59 -10.59 5.34
CA ALA A 178 -1.37 -10.79 6.12
C ALA A 178 -1.56 -10.44 7.61
N ARG A 179 -1.03 -11.31 8.47
CA ARG A 179 -1.06 -11.18 9.94
C ARG A 179 0.32 -11.14 10.57
N ARG A 180 1.32 -11.77 9.96
CA ARG A 180 2.68 -11.90 10.48
C ARG A 180 3.71 -11.36 9.52
N GLU A 181 3.60 -11.75 8.25
CA GLU A 181 4.65 -11.53 7.27
C GLU A 181 4.13 -11.46 5.83
N VAL A 182 4.73 -10.55 5.07
CA VAL A 182 4.60 -10.51 3.61
C VAL A 182 6.00 -10.65 2.99
N ALA A 183 6.15 -11.62 2.11
CA ALA A 183 7.34 -11.86 1.31
C ALA A 183 7.12 -11.36 -0.12
N ILE A 184 7.99 -10.52 -0.62
CA ILE A 184 7.90 -9.92 -1.95
C ILE A 184 9.14 -10.24 -2.75
N VAL A 185 8.97 -10.70 -3.98
CA VAL A 185 10.04 -10.74 -5.01
C VAL A 185 9.72 -9.70 -6.07
N MET A 186 10.64 -8.78 -6.27
CA MET A 186 10.52 -7.65 -7.18
C MET A 186 11.60 -7.71 -8.24
N CYS A 187 11.23 -7.99 -9.47
CA CYS A 187 12.09 -8.01 -10.65
C CYS A 187 11.38 -7.40 -11.87
N PRO A 188 12.12 -6.90 -12.87
CA PRO A 188 11.55 -6.35 -14.10
C PRO A 188 10.71 -7.39 -14.88
N PRO A 189 9.80 -6.91 -15.77
CA PRO A 189 9.34 -5.54 -15.91
C PRO A 189 8.39 -5.16 -14.77
N PHE A 190 8.37 -3.87 -14.40
CA PHE A 190 7.54 -3.39 -13.30
C PHE A 190 6.21 -2.84 -13.84
N VAL A 191 5.10 -3.31 -13.29
CA VAL A 191 3.76 -2.82 -13.60
C VAL A 191 3.14 -2.32 -12.30
N VAL A 192 2.97 -1.00 -12.17
CA VAL A 192 2.35 -0.39 -11.00
C VAL A 192 1.25 0.54 -11.46
N SER A 193 0.03 0.28 -11.00
CA SER A 193 -1.15 1.04 -11.40
C SER A 193 -1.62 2.06 -10.37
N ALA A 194 -1.25 1.92 -9.10
CA ALA A 194 -1.68 2.82 -8.01
C ALA A 194 -0.70 2.76 -6.82
N PRO A 195 0.45 3.45 -6.90
CA PRO A 195 1.48 3.40 -5.87
C PRO A 195 0.97 3.83 -4.49
N ASP A 196 0.21 4.91 -4.41
CA ASP A 196 -0.32 5.43 -3.14
C ASP A 196 -1.23 4.41 -2.44
N ALA A 197 -2.09 3.70 -3.20
CA ALA A 197 -2.97 2.68 -2.64
C ALA A 197 -2.19 1.46 -2.15
N MET A 198 -1.14 1.07 -2.87
CA MET A 198 -0.27 -0.03 -2.50
C MET A 198 0.49 0.31 -1.22
N GLU A 199 1.00 1.52 -1.10
CA GLU A 199 1.71 1.96 0.10
C GLU A 199 0.77 2.12 1.30
N ALA A 200 -0.41 2.66 1.12
CA ALA A 200 -1.42 2.73 2.18
C ALA A 200 -1.77 1.35 2.74
N ALA A 201 -1.87 0.33 1.88
CA ALA A 201 -2.12 -1.06 2.31
C ALA A 201 -0.93 -1.64 3.11
N ARG A 202 0.32 -1.37 2.67
CA ARG A 202 1.53 -1.78 3.39
C ARG A 202 1.62 -1.12 4.75
N GLU A 203 1.42 0.19 4.82
CA GLU A 203 1.43 0.94 6.08
C GLU A 203 0.35 0.43 7.05
N GLN A 204 -0.85 0.16 6.55
CA GLN A 204 -1.91 -0.43 7.37
C GLN A 204 -1.52 -1.83 7.89
N ALA A 205 -0.85 -2.64 7.07
CA ALA A 205 -0.36 -3.94 7.50
C ALA A 205 0.76 -3.82 8.55
N ARG A 206 1.72 -2.91 8.36
CA ARG A 206 2.78 -2.62 9.35
C ARG A 206 2.20 -2.20 10.70
N ARG A 207 1.16 -1.36 10.73
CA ARG A 207 0.45 -0.98 11.96
C ARG A 207 -0.18 -2.16 12.70
N ARG A 208 -0.48 -3.25 11.99
CA ARG A 208 -0.91 -4.52 12.59
C ARG A 208 0.24 -5.41 13.03
N GLY A 209 1.49 -4.97 12.89
CA GLY A 209 2.70 -5.73 13.23
C GLY A 209 3.16 -6.71 12.14
N VAL A 210 2.69 -6.55 10.89
CA VAL A 210 3.12 -7.38 9.76
C VAL A 210 4.53 -6.96 9.33
N ARG A 211 5.45 -7.94 9.25
CA ARG A 211 6.81 -7.74 8.75
C ARG A 211 6.87 -7.87 7.23
N TYR A 212 7.75 -7.10 6.62
CA TYR A 212 7.99 -7.16 5.18
C TYR A 212 9.41 -7.62 4.89
N ARG A 213 9.55 -8.64 4.05
CA ARG A 213 10.81 -9.09 3.47
C ARG A 213 10.75 -8.96 1.95
N THR A 214 11.64 -8.18 1.37
CA THR A 214 11.63 -7.90 -0.06
C THR A 214 12.95 -8.33 -0.70
N LEU A 215 12.87 -9.21 -1.69
CA LEU A 215 13.95 -9.54 -2.61
C LEU A 215 13.85 -8.70 -3.86
N VAL A 216 14.94 -8.07 -4.26
CA VAL A 216 14.99 -7.22 -5.45
C VAL A 216 16.09 -7.69 -6.40
N GLY A 217 15.84 -7.49 -7.70
CA GLY A 217 16.86 -7.71 -8.72
C GLY A 217 17.93 -6.62 -8.69
N PRO A 218 19.17 -6.93 -9.17
CA PRO A 218 20.28 -5.99 -9.18
C PRO A 218 20.01 -4.76 -10.07
N GLU A 219 19.11 -4.84 -11.01
CA GLU A 219 18.71 -3.75 -11.90
C GLU A 219 18.15 -2.54 -11.14
N LEU A 220 17.55 -2.78 -9.96
CA LEU A 220 16.99 -1.73 -9.12
C LEU A 220 18.04 -0.84 -8.46
N LEU A 221 19.28 -1.29 -8.33
CA LEU A 221 20.33 -0.51 -7.70
C LEU A 221 20.70 0.76 -8.51
N GLN A 222 20.44 0.74 -9.81
CA GLN A 222 20.67 1.89 -10.69
C GLN A 222 19.50 2.87 -10.73
N TRP A 223 18.43 2.54 -10.05
CA TRP A 223 17.21 3.32 -10.16
C TRP A 223 17.29 4.65 -9.44
N PRO A 224 16.86 5.76 -10.08
CA PRO A 224 16.79 7.05 -9.41
C PRO A 224 15.92 6.94 -8.15
N GLY A 225 16.52 7.21 -6.97
CA GLY A 225 15.85 7.11 -5.68
C GLY A 225 15.87 5.74 -5.01
N TRP A 226 16.58 4.74 -5.56
CA TRP A 226 16.82 3.46 -4.90
C TRP A 226 17.26 3.60 -3.44
N HIS A 227 18.28 4.40 -3.21
CA HIS A 227 18.84 4.58 -1.86
C HIS A 227 17.84 5.19 -0.87
N GLU A 228 17.04 6.17 -1.33
CA GLU A 228 15.99 6.76 -0.51
C GLU A 228 14.90 5.74 -0.19
N ALA A 229 14.49 4.95 -1.17
CA ALA A 229 13.51 3.91 -1.01
C ALA A 229 13.96 2.83 -0.01
N VAL A 230 15.22 2.39 -0.06
CA VAL A 230 15.78 1.44 0.91
C VAL A 230 15.81 2.03 2.31
N ARG A 231 16.23 3.30 2.48
CA ARG A 231 16.20 3.98 3.78
C ARG A 231 14.79 4.04 4.38
N GLN A 232 13.83 4.43 3.56
CA GLN A 232 12.42 4.52 3.99
C GLN A 232 11.85 3.15 4.38
N SER A 233 12.13 2.11 3.58
CA SER A 233 11.72 0.75 3.91
C SER A 233 12.31 0.27 5.22
N ARG A 234 13.61 0.49 5.44
CA ARG A 234 14.28 0.12 6.71
C ARG A 234 13.77 0.92 7.90
N ALA A 235 13.56 2.23 7.74
CA ALA A 235 12.96 3.06 8.78
C ALA A 235 11.54 2.60 9.16
N ALA A 236 10.83 1.99 8.21
CA ALA A 236 9.54 1.35 8.45
C ALA A 236 9.63 -0.07 9.04
N GLY A 237 10.86 -0.60 9.26
CA GLY A 237 11.09 -1.93 9.80
C GLY A 237 11.08 -3.06 8.77
N ASP A 238 11.13 -2.74 7.48
CA ASP A 238 11.20 -3.74 6.40
C ASP A 238 12.63 -4.21 6.18
N GLU A 239 12.78 -5.46 5.76
CA GLU A 239 14.06 -6.02 5.32
C GLU A 239 14.12 -6.09 3.80
N VAL A 240 15.19 -5.54 3.22
CA VAL A 240 15.41 -5.56 1.77
C VAL A 240 16.74 -6.23 1.45
N ARG A 241 16.72 -7.22 0.55
CA ARG A 241 17.93 -7.92 0.07
C ARG A 241 17.97 -7.95 -1.45
N VAL A 242 19.19 -8.05 -1.99
CA VAL A 242 19.46 -8.10 -3.43
C VAL A 242 19.89 -9.50 -3.83
N HIS A 243 19.30 -10.06 -4.89
CA HIS A 243 19.63 -11.37 -5.43
C HIS A 243 19.67 -11.34 -6.96
N ALA A 244 20.75 -11.85 -7.56
CA ALA A 244 20.96 -11.78 -9.01
C ALA A 244 20.11 -12.76 -9.84
N GLY A 245 19.52 -13.79 -9.21
CA GLY A 245 18.80 -14.86 -9.91
C GLY A 245 17.34 -14.95 -9.51
N LEU A 246 16.59 -13.85 -9.52
CA LEU A 246 15.16 -13.89 -9.21
C LEU A 246 14.36 -14.46 -10.39
N PRO A 247 13.54 -15.52 -10.19
CA PRO A 247 12.88 -16.21 -11.28
C PRO A 247 11.67 -15.46 -11.84
N PHE A 248 10.88 -14.81 -10.97
CA PHE A 248 9.69 -14.03 -11.33
C PHE A 248 9.21 -13.22 -10.13
N LYS A 249 8.27 -12.30 -10.38
CA LYS A 249 7.61 -11.52 -9.32
C LYS A 249 6.70 -12.41 -8.48
N MET A 250 6.64 -12.17 -7.19
CA MET A 250 5.62 -12.76 -6.33
C MET A 250 5.35 -11.91 -5.11
N VAL A 251 4.17 -12.02 -4.58
CA VAL A 251 3.82 -11.54 -3.24
C VAL A 251 3.11 -12.65 -2.49
N LEU A 252 3.61 -12.98 -1.30
CA LEU A 252 3.14 -14.09 -0.47
C LEU A 252 2.79 -13.54 0.91
N ALA A 253 1.70 -14.00 1.50
CA ALA A 253 1.28 -13.63 2.86
C ALA A 253 1.07 -14.87 3.74
N ASP A 254 1.82 -15.02 4.80
CA ASP A 254 1.63 -15.96 5.94
C ASP A 254 1.34 -17.42 5.57
N ARG A 255 1.71 -17.90 4.40
CA ARG A 255 1.26 -19.19 3.84
C ARG A 255 -0.27 -19.32 3.72
N ILE A 256 -0.98 -18.20 3.74
CA ILE A 256 -2.43 -18.14 3.58
C ILE A 256 -2.78 -17.90 2.12
N CYS A 257 -2.02 -17.04 1.46
CA CYS A 257 -2.25 -16.71 0.06
C CYS A 257 -1.01 -16.14 -0.62
N GLY A 258 -1.02 -16.16 -1.94
CA GLY A 258 0.00 -15.54 -2.78
C GLY A 258 -0.56 -15.08 -4.11
N LEU A 259 0.17 -14.20 -4.77
CA LEU A 259 -0.09 -13.73 -6.13
C LEU A 259 1.20 -13.82 -6.93
N ILE A 260 1.13 -14.49 -8.08
CA ILE A 260 2.24 -14.63 -9.03
C ILE A 260 1.76 -14.35 -10.45
N PRO A 261 2.60 -13.90 -11.37
CA PRO A 261 2.21 -13.81 -12.78
C PRO A 261 1.94 -15.22 -13.34
N LEU A 262 0.97 -15.33 -14.25
CA LEU A 262 0.70 -16.60 -14.96
C LEU A 262 1.90 -17.02 -15.82
N ARG A 263 2.62 -16.04 -16.38
CA ARG A 263 3.85 -16.24 -17.16
C ARG A 263 4.92 -15.26 -16.70
N SER A 264 6.11 -15.74 -16.43
CA SER A 264 7.24 -14.90 -15.99
C SER A 264 7.65 -13.87 -17.05
N GLU A 265 7.50 -14.22 -18.34
CA GLU A 265 7.88 -13.36 -19.48
C GLU A 265 6.82 -12.29 -19.83
N ALA A 266 5.60 -12.42 -19.30
CA ALA A 266 4.50 -11.48 -19.51
C ALA A 266 3.86 -11.10 -18.17
N PRO A 267 4.57 -10.38 -17.30
CA PRO A 267 4.13 -10.06 -15.95
C PRO A 267 3.00 -9.02 -15.89
N GLU A 268 2.69 -8.35 -17.00
CA GLU A 268 1.50 -7.52 -17.22
C GLU A 268 0.26 -8.33 -17.64
N GLY A 269 0.46 -9.61 -17.96
CA GLY A 269 -0.61 -10.54 -18.29
C GLY A 269 -1.41 -11.01 -17.06
N PRO A 270 -2.26 -12.03 -17.24
CA PRO A 270 -3.00 -12.63 -16.13
C PRO A 270 -2.09 -13.12 -15.01
N ALA A 271 -2.62 -13.12 -13.80
CA ALA A 271 -1.92 -13.62 -12.61
C ALA A 271 -2.63 -14.85 -12.02
N LEU A 272 -1.94 -15.58 -11.16
CA LEU A 272 -2.50 -16.66 -10.35
C LEU A 272 -2.58 -16.21 -8.90
N ARG A 273 -3.78 -16.25 -8.37
CA ARG A 273 -4.04 -16.19 -6.93
C ARG A 273 -3.95 -17.58 -6.36
N LEU A 274 -3.10 -17.77 -5.38
CA LEU A 274 -2.91 -19.05 -4.68
C LEU A 274 -3.51 -18.93 -3.28
N GLY A 275 -4.33 -19.90 -2.92
CA GLY A 275 -4.74 -20.17 -1.56
C GLY A 275 -3.75 -21.07 -0.82
N PRO A 276 -4.09 -21.57 0.39
CA PRO A 276 -3.24 -22.46 1.20
C PRO A 276 -3.11 -23.83 0.53
N THR A 277 -2.08 -24.00 -0.26
CA THR A 277 -1.79 -25.19 -1.07
C THR A 277 -0.32 -25.57 -0.99
N ALA A 278 0.01 -26.80 -1.37
CA ALA A 278 1.40 -27.21 -1.51
C ALA A 278 2.20 -26.35 -2.51
N ALA A 279 1.53 -25.78 -3.52
CA ALA A 279 2.15 -24.82 -4.45
C ALA A 279 2.58 -23.54 -3.72
N LEU A 280 1.74 -23.00 -2.84
CA LEU A 280 2.09 -21.84 -2.01
C LEU A 280 3.24 -22.17 -1.04
N ASP A 281 3.24 -23.35 -0.44
CA ASP A 281 4.34 -23.82 0.42
C ASP A 281 5.65 -23.94 -0.35
N ALA A 282 5.60 -24.43 -1.60
CA ALA A 282 6.77 -24.50 -2.48
C ALA A 282 7.32 -23.11 -2.83
N LEU A 283 6.45 -22.13 -3.09
CA LEU A 283 6.87 -20.74 -3.33
C LEU A 283 7.48 -20.11 -2.08
N TRP A 284 6.97 -20.40 -0.90
CA TRP A 284 7.59 -19.98 0.35
C TRP A 284 8.98 -20.61 0.53
N ALA A 285 9.11 -21.90 0.27
CA ALA A 285 10.41 -22.57 0.33
C ALA A 285 11.40 -21.99 -0.68
N LEU A 286 10.95 -21.65 -1.89
CA LEU A 286 11.74 -20.94 -2.89
C LEU A 286 12.19 -19.58 -2.38
N PHE A 287 11.26 -18.78 -1.84
CA PHE A 287 11.57 -17.47 -1.26
C PHE A 287 12.64 -17.59 -0.17
N GLU A 288 12.48 -18.51 0.78
CA GLU A 288 13.45 -18.73 1.86
C GLU A 288 14.83 -19.14 1.33
N SER A 289 14.86 -20.00 0.31
CA SER A 289 16.12 -20.38 -0.32
C SER A 289 16.85 -19.21 -0.98
N LEU A 290 16.12 -18.37 -1.71
CA LEU A 290 16.65 -17.16 -2.31
C LEU A 290 17.04 -16.11 -1.25
N TRP A 291 16.25 -16.01 -0.18
CA TRP A 291 16.50 -15.08 0.93
C TRP A 291 17.83 -15.32 1.63
N VAL A 292 18.15 -16.58 1.89
CA VAL A 292 19.43 -16.97 2.53
C VAL A 292 20.63 -16.64 1.63
N GLN A 293 20.46 -16.71 0.31
CA GLN A 293 21.51 -16.45 -0.66
C GLN A 293 21.66 -14.95 -1.00
N ALA A 294 20.63 -14.15 -0.68
CA ALA A 294 20.58 -12.74 -1.04
C ALA A 294 21.45 -11.87 -0.13
N ALA A 295 22.10 -10.87 -0.72
CA ALA A 295 22.86 -9.86 0.01
C ALA A 295 21.93 -8.77 0.56
N PRO A 296 22.13 -8.27 1.79
CA PRO A 296 21.42 -7.09 2.28
C PRO A 296 21.61 -5.91 1.33
N ALA A 297 20.55 -5.13 1.12
CA ALA A 297 20.65 -3.87 0.39
C ALA A 297 21.44 -2.88 1.28
N LEU A 298 22.66 -2.53 0.88
CA LEU A 298 23.50 -1.63 1.65
C LEU A 298 22.95 -0.21 1.63
N GLU A 299 22.90 0.44 2.78
CA GLU A 299 22.62 1.87 2.85
C GLU A 299 23.82 2.68 2.38
N PRO A 300 23.61 3.68 1.52
CA PRO A 300 24.67 4.63 1.24
C PRO A 300 24.94 5.45 2.50
N PRO A 301 26.16 5.93 2.71
CA PRO A 301 26.48 6.86 3.78
C PRO A 301 25.59 8.12 3.71
N ALA A 302 25.33 8.75 4.88
CA ALA A 302 24.45 9.90 5.00
C ALA A 302 24.84 11.07 4.07
N GLU A 303 23.82 11.80 3.56
CA GLU A 303 24.03 12.99 2.71
C GLU A 303 24.88 14.02 3.46
N GLY A 304 26.04 14.33 2.89
CA GLY A 304 26.99 15.34 3.42
C GLY A 304 28.47 14.91 3.41
N GLN A 305 28.78 13.65 3.20
CA GLN A 305 30.17 13.15 3.21
C GLN A 305 30.61 12.44 1.93
N GLN A 306 29.93 12.67 0.80
CA GLN A 306 30.11 11.82 -0.37
C GLN A 306 30.55 12.52 -1.64
N GLU A 307 31.71 12.10 -2.12
CA GLU A 307 32.05 12.12 -3.54
C GLU A 307 31.25 11.03 -4.29
N ALA A 308 30.89 11.29 -5.57
CA ALA A 308 30.12 10.35 -6.41
C ALA A 308 30.75 8.92 -6.50
N GLY A 309 32.02 8.79 -6.10
CA GLY A 309 32.74 7.54 -6.00
C GLY A 309 32.21 6.54 -4.96
N ASP A 310 31.69 7.02 -3.82
CA ASP A 310 31.25 6.16 -2.73
C ASP A 310 29.92 5.43 -3.04
N LYS A 311 28.98 6.11 -3.69
CA LYS A 311 27.69 5.49 -4.12
C LYS A 311 27.94 4.35 -5.10
N SER A 312 28.88 4.56 -6.02
CA SER A 312 29.30 3.54 -7.00
C SER A 312 29.99 2.35 -6.34
N LEU A 313 30.71 2.57 -5.24
CA LEU A 313 31.41 1.52 -4.50
C LEU A 313 30.41 0.63 -3.72
N HIS A 314 29.40 1.22 -3.07
CA HIS A 314 28.36 0.48 -2.37
C HIS A 314 27.55 -0.39 -3.33
N ALA A 315 27.16 0.16 -4.48
CA ALA A 315 26.48 -0.60 -5.52
C ALA A 315 27.35 -1.78 -6.02
N LEU A 316 28.64 -1.56 -6.24
CA LEU A 316 29.58 -2.62 -6.63
C LEU A 316 29.66 -3.72 -5.57
N VAL A 317 29.82 -3.37 -4.30
CA VAL A 317 29.93 -4.36 -3.21
C VAL A 317 28.64 -5.16 -3.07
N THR A 318 27.46 -4.50 -3.12
CA THR A 318 26.15 -5.18 -3.07
C THR A 318 25.98 -6.14 -4.25
N LEU A 319 26.35 -5.74 -5.46
CA LEU A 319 26.28 -6.58 -6.66
C LEU A 319 27.23 -7.79 -6.57
N LEU A 320 28.44 -7.59 -6.08
CA LEU A 320 29.37 -8.71 -5.84
C LEU A 320 28.82 -9.68 -4.79
N ALA A 321 28.25 -9.16 -3.71
CA ALA A 321 27.66 -9.96 -2.64
C ALA A 321 26.38 -10.69 -3.05
N SER A 322 25.60 -10.13 -4.00
CA SER A 322 24.37 -10.76 -4.52
C SER A 322 24.63 -11.96 -5.43
N GLY A 323 25.88 -12.30 -5.73
CA GLY A 323 26.24 -13.38 -6.63
C GLY A 323 26.11 -13.05 -8.12
N ALA A 324 25.96 -11.77 -8.47
CA ALA A 324 25.92 -11.35 -9.87
C ALA A 324 27.26 -11.63 -10.58
N ASN A 325 27.20 -12.09 -11.83
CA ASN A 325 28.37 -12.28 -12.66
C ASN A 325 28.89 -10.94 -13.20
N ASP A 326 30.15 -10.91 -13.65
CA ASP A 326 30.83 -9.68 -14.10
C ASP A 326 30.08 -8.98 -15.24
N LYS A 327 29.47 -9.74 -16.16
CA LYS A 327 28.66 -9.18 -17.25
C LYS A 327 27.41 -8.47 -16.73
N THR A 328 26.72 -9.10 -15.78
CA THR A 328 25.54 -8.48 -15.12
C THR A 328 25.95 -7.24 -14.35
N ILE A 329 27.03 -7.30 -13.57
CA ILE A 329 27.52 -6.15 -12.80
C ILE A 329 27.93 -5.00 -13.74
N ALA A 330 28.67 -5.29 -14.81
CA ALA A 330 29.09 -4.30 -15.79
C ALA A 330 27.87 -3.64 -16.47
N GLY A 331 26.87 -4.44 -16.84
CA GLY A 331 25.62 -3.96 -17.43
C GLY A 331 24.83 -3.08 -16.46
N VAL A 332 24.65 -3.52 -15.20
CA VAL A 332 23.94 -2.75 -14.17
C VAL A 332 24.67 -1.44 -13.86
N LEU A 333 26.01 -1.43 -13.80
CA LEU A 333 26.80 -0.22 -13.54
C LEU A 333 27.03 0.64 -14.79
N GLU A 334 26.51 0.25 -15.95
CA GLU A 334 26.70 0.93 -17.24
C GLU A 334 28.18 1.19 -17.59
N ILE A 335 29.05 0.22 -17.27
CA ILE A 335 30.49 0.28 -17.51
C ILE A 335 30.95 -0.92 -18.31
N SER A 336 32.14 -0.82 -18.94
CA SER A 336 32.75 -1.98 -19.56
C SER A 336 33.27 -2.98 -18.52
N GLU A 337 33.31 -4.28 -18.86
CA GLU A 337 33.91 -5.31 -18.01
C GLU A 337 35.36 -4.99 -17.61
N ARG A 338 36.12 -4.37 -18.53
CA ARG A 338 37.47 -3.88 -18.24
C ARG A 338 37.49 -2.82 -17.13
N THR A 339 36.50 -1.91 -17.16
CA THR A 339 36.36 -0.88 -16.12
C THR A 339 35.92 -1.50 -14.80
N LEU A 340 35.05 -2.50 -14.85
CA LEU A 340 34.62 -3.28 -13.69
C LEU A 340 35.81 -3.96 -13.02
N LEU A 341 36.61 -4.70 -13.79
CA LEU A 341 37.83 -5.37 -13.27
C LEU A 341 38.77 -4.38 -12.61
N ARG A 342 39.00 -3.21 -13.22
CA ARG A 342 39.82 -2.15 -12.62
C ARG A 342 39.24 -1.66 -11.29
N ARG A 343 37.93 -1.51 -11.17
CA ARG A 343 37.26 -1.12 -9.91
C ARG A 343 37.37 -2.21 -8.84
N ILE A 344 37.23 -3.49 -9.22
CA ILE A 344 37.38 -4.62 -8.31
C ILE A 344 38.86 -4.68 -7.82
N HIS A 345 39.84 -4.44 -8.68
CA HIS A 345 41.26 -4.37 -8.30
C HIS A 345 41.47 -3.22 -7.31
N ALA A 346 40.98 -2.03 -7.61
CA ALA A 346 41.10 -0.88 -6.71
C ALA A 346 40.48 -1.14 -5.34
N LEU A 347 39.29 -1.80 -5.29
CA LEU A 347 38.69 -2.23 -4.05
C LEU A 347 39.55 -3.25 -3.30
N SER A 348 40.15 -4.23 -4.02
CA SER A 348 41.04 -5.22 -3.42
C SER A 348 42.27 -4.57 -2.83
N ASP A 349 42.86 -3.59 -3.51
CA ASP A 349 44.01 -2.83 -3.02
C ASP A 349 43.68 -2.01 -1.78
N GLN A 350 42.49 -1.33 -1.76
CA GLN A 350 42.01 -0.59 -0.59
C GLN A 350 41.78 -1.48 0.62
N LEU A 351 41.30 -2.71 0.40
CA LEU A 351 41.05 -3.69 1.44
C LEU A 351 42.28 -4.56 1.77
N GLN A 352 43.39 -4.37 1.05
CA GLN A 352 44.60 -5.22 1.12
C GLN A 352 44.30 -6.72 0.90
N ALA A 353 43.31 -7.00 0.06
CA ALA A 353 42.85 -8.35 -0.26
C ALA A 353 43.77 -8.98 -1.33
N ARG A 354 44.16 -10.24 -1.12
CA ARG A 354 45.04 -11.01 -2.05
C ARG A 354 44.23 -11.91 -2.99
N SER A 355 42.92 -12.05 -2.77
CA SER A 355 42.02 -12.82 -3.63
C SER A 355 40.62 -12.19 -3.67
N ARG A 356 39.86 -12.52 -4.73
CA ARG A 356 38.45 -12.06 -4.85
C ARG A 356 37.60 -12.49 -3.67
N PHE A 357 37.81 -13.72 -3.17
CA PHE A 357 37.12 -14.22 -1.95
C PHE A 357 37.48 -13.36 -0.72
N GLN A 358 38.77 -13.08 -0.52
CA GLN A 358 39.23 -12.25 0.60
C GLN A 358 38.70 -10.80 0.45
N CYS A 359 38.67 -10.28 -0.77
CA CYS A 359 38.07 -8.97 -1.04
C CYS A 359 36.60 -8.93 -0.62
N GLY A 360 35.79 -9.95 -1.00
CA GLY A 360 34.40 -10.07 -0.57
C GLY A 360 34.25 -10.19 0.93
N TRP A 361 35.07 -11.02 1.58
CA TRP A 361 35.09 -11.20 3.03
C TRP A 361 35.38 -9.91 3.81
N LEU A 362 36.42 -9.19 3.39
CA LEU A 362 36.83 -7.93 4.01
C LEU A 362 35.84 -6.79 3.71
N ALA A 363 35.28 -6.77 2.50
CA ALA A 363 34.23 -5.84 2.14
C ALA A 363 32.98 -6.07 2.99
N ALA A 364 32.56 -7.32 3.18
CA ALA A 364 31.48 -7.66 4.09
C ALA A 364 31.76 -7.11 5.50
N GLY A 365 32.91 -7.31 6.09
CA GLY A 365 33.27 -6.80 7.42
C GLY A 365 33.33 -5.27 7.52
N ARG A 366 33.73 -4.57 6.44
CA ARG A 366 33.88 -3.12 6.43
C ARG A 366 32.56 -2.39 6.17
N PHE A 367 31.72 -2.96 5.31
CA PHE A 367 30.45 -2.37 4.89
C PHE A 367 29.25 -2.95 5.66
N SER A 368 29.48 -4.00 6.47
CA SER A 368 28.42 -4.63 7.25
C SER A 368 28.43 -4.21 8.74
N ARG A 369 28.37 -2.92 9.02
CA ARG A 369 27.74 -2.54 10.29
C ARG A 369 26.26 -2.92 10.35
N ASP A 370 25.75 -3.55 9.29
CA ASP A 370 24.35 -3.86 9.00
C ASP A 370 24.11 -5.32 8.57
N PHE A 371 25.08 -6.26 8.76
CA PHE A 371 24.86 -7.71 8.61
C PHE A 371 24.44 -8.36 9.91
#